data_e1236c57b3921aa7ecc054f75d93a8c8
#
_entry.id   e1236c57b3921aa7ecc054f75d93a8c8
#
_cell.length_a   1.000
_cell.length_b   1.000
_cell.length_c   1.000
_cell.angle_alpha   90.00
_cell.angle_beta   90.00
_cell.angle_gamma   90.00
#
_symmetry.space_group_name_H-M   'P 1'
#
loop_
_entity.id
_entity.type
_entity.pdbx_description
1 polymer ?
#
loop_
_entity_poly.entity_id
_entity_poly.type
_entity_poly.pdbx_seq_one_letter_code
_entity_poly.pdbx_strand_id
1 'polypeptide(L)'
;MEQTYREYLRARYGVGDNGSLNEFISRRDGKLMFANVDLEALVAEHGAPLEIAYCPLITEQINRMQEVAEQALRDTQYDARFVYAYATKANFSEEVVRTALNAGAHYETSSVADARIALDLWRRGVVPAEQYIFCNGSKEDDYIAAVLRLRLAGNANVVSVLDDLDEWAAYRASPVPMQIGVRAREYAKCSGGDRFGLLPDEIDDVVATLDETAHQLVLYHAMVGSQLEDQDAWLSKLAGAVEAYCLLRRRVPTLHMFNFGGGMPTSAYNLGFRFDYAEFMRKLFATIAATCARFDVPVPDVVGEFGRYTVASHSMYLIEVGKVKQGRNGEAPWYLLNGSLMVSAPDTLIVDDQQFIVLPLTDWEQEAQEVRLGGRRTCDSDDQYPRPGQAPLLLPKSDGGLIIAVFGVGAYQSMLAGKGGAHHCLNPEMKRVIIEQDGEQLVTRVVQEQSLSQIMTALGYTTETERARIRRTLAPRVRRPDVWRSTVRVTPQRRTPNAPWILSS
;
A
#
# COMPACT_ATOMS: atom_id res chain seq x y z
N MET A 1 27.02 22.50 -26.40
CA MET A 1 26.54 21.17 -26.86
C MET A 1 25.45 20.76 -25.91
N GLU A 2 24.32 20.47 -26.41
CA GLU A 2 23.19 19.96 -25.64
C GLU A 2 23.56 18.57 -25.14
N GLN A 3 23.34 18.29 -23.87
CA GLN A 3 23.72 17.06 -23.21
C GLN A 3 22.82 15.91 -23.66
N THR A 4 23.37 14.74 -24.00
CA THR A 4 22.56 13.55 -24.28
C THR A 4 21.94 13.02 -22.99
N TYR A 5 20.83 12.27 -23.13
CA TYR A 5 20.18 11.65 -21.95
C TYR A 5 21.13 10.70 -21.21
N ARG A 6 21.98 9.97 -21.93
CA ARG A 6 23.06 9.14 -21.35
C ARG A 6 24.02 9.96 -20.48
N GLU A 7 24.51 11.09 -21.04
CA GLU A 7 25.43 11.97 -20.32
C GLU A 7 24.77 12.59 -19.07
N TYR A 8 23.50 12.97 -19.18
CA TYR A 8 22.72 13.43 -18.05
C TYR A 8 22.65 12.38 -16.92
N LEU A 9 22.27 11.12 -17.23
CA LEU A 9 22.20 10.07 -16.21
C LEU A 9 23.57 9.73 -15.63
N ARG A 10 24.63 9.74 -16.46
CA ARG A 10 26.01 9.52 -15.99
C ARG A 10 26.44 10.63 -15.04
N ALA A 11 26.21 11.88 -15.38
CA ALA A 11 26.58 13.02 -14.56
C ALA A 11 25.81 13.05 -13.21
N ARG A 12 24.52 12.70 -13.24
CA ARG A 12 23.65 12.83 -12.06
C ARG A 12 23.70 11.59 -11.16
N TYR A 13 23.82 10.39 -11.71
CA TYR A 13 23.67 9.12 -10.99
C TYR A 13 24.86 8.16 -11.17
N GLY A 14 25.89 8.54 -11.93
CA GLY A 14 27.06 7.67 -12.20
C GLY A 14 26.79 6.49 -13.12
N VAL A 15 25.66 6.50 -13.86
CA VAL A 15 25.21 5.36 -14.67
C VAL A 15 25.91 5.30 -16.02
N GLY A 16 26.54 4.14 -16.34
CA GLY A 16 27.11 3.82 -17.65
C GLY A 16 26.22 2.92 -18.49
N ASP A 17 26.82 2.27 -19.51
CA ASP A 17 26.12 1.31 -20.40
C ASP A 17 25.86 -0.03 -19.74
N ASN A 18 26.66 -0.37 -18.76
CA ASN A 18 26.51 -1.54 -17.90
C ASN A 18 26.59 -1.08 -16.44
N GLY A 19 25.76 -1.64 -15.60
CA GLY A 19 25.77 -1.36 -14.17
C GLY A 19 24.38 -1.21 -13.58
N SER A 20 24.34 -1.13 -12.25
CA SER A 20 23.13 -0.96 -11.47
C SER A 20 22.79 0.52 -11.31
N LEU A 21 21.52 0.89 -11.53
CA LEU A 21 21.01 2.21 -11.21
C LEU A 21 20.53 2.25 -9.74
N ASN A 22 19.93 1.14 -9.31
CA ASN A 22 19.60 0.85 -7.92
C ASN A 22 19.53 -0.68 -7.72
N GLU A 23 18.86 -1.14 -6.69
CA GLU A 23 18.79 -2.56 -6.30
C GLU A 23 18.04 -3.43 -7.31
N PHE A 24 17.11 -2.86 -8.08
CA PHE A 24 16.23 -3.59 -9.01
C PHE A 24 16.21 -3.05 -10.44
N ILE A 25 16.92 -1.94 -10.72
CA ILE A 25 17.06 -1.38 -12.06
C ILE A 25 18.54 -1.42 -12.46
N SER A 26 18.81 -1.94 -13.63
CA SER A 26 20.17 -1.99 -14.17
C SER A 26 20.20 -1.77 -15.69
N ARG A 27 21.38 -1.51 -16.23
CA ARG A 27 21.65 -1.60 -17.67
C ARG A 27 22.58 -2.75 -17.95
N ARG A 28 22.27 -3.53 -18.99
CA ARG A 28 23.12 -4.61 -19.50
C ARG A 28 23.14 -4.54 -21.01
N ASP A 29 24.34 -4.36 -21.56
CA ASP A 29 24.56 -4.22 -23.00
C ASP A 29 23.69 -3.14 -23.66
N GLY A 30 23.56 -2.01 -22.97
CA GLY A 30 22.75 -0.88 -23.40
C GLY A 30 21.24 -0.99 -23.16
N LYS A 31 20.73 -2.15 -22.76
CA LYS A 31 19.33 -2.40 -22.48
C LYS A 31 18.96 -2.10 -21.03
N LEU A 32 17.74 -1.60 -20.81
CA LEU A 32 17.19 -1.40 -19.48
C LEU A 32 16.61 -2.72 -18.94
N MET A 33 17.05 -3.10 -17.77
CA MET A 33 16.66 -4.32 -17.08
C MET A 33 15.88 -3.99 -15.80
N PHE A 34 14.82 -4.75 -15.55
CA PHE A 34 14.10 -4.75 -14.29
C PHE A 34 14.38 -6.07 -13.57
N ALA A 35 15.08 -6.02 -12.44
CA ALA A 35 15.72 -7.18 -11.87
C ALA A 35 16.58 -7.89 -12.96
N ASN A 36 16.20 -9.11 -13.35
CA ASN A 36 16.88 -9.84 -14.43
C ASN A 36 16.08 -9.91 -15.74
N VAL A 37 15.05 -9.08 -15.87
CA VAL A 37 14.11 -9.11 -17.00
C VAL A 37 14.47 -8.04 -18.01
N ASP A 38 14.63 -8.41 -19.28
CA ASP A 38 14.84 -7.51 -20.42
C ASP A 38 13.49 -6.85 -20.79
N LEU A 39 13.40 -5.55 -20.56
CA LEU A 39 12.14 -4.80 -20.77
C LEU A 39 11.78 -4.62 -22.25
N GLU A 40 12.79 -4.51 -23.13
CA GLU A 40 12.53 -4.45 -24.57
C GLU A 40 11.97 -5.77 -25.09
N ALA A 41 12.47 -6.91 -24.59
CA ALA A 41 11.95 -8.23 -24.94
C ALA A 41 10.49 -8.39 -24.52
N LEU A 42 10.12 -7.92 -23.30
CA LEU A 42 8.72 -7.96 -22.84
C LEU A 42 7.79 -7.09 -23.67
N VAL A 43 8.23 -5.88 -24.06
CA VAL A 43 7.45 -5.02 -24.95
C VAL A 43 7.27 -5.66 -26.32
N ALA A 44 8.32 -6.29 -26.87
CA ALA A 44 8.25 -6.97 -28.16
C ALA A 44 7.25 -8.14 -28.14
N GLU A 45 7.14 -8.86 -27.04
CA GLU A 45 6.24 -10.00 -26.87
C GLU A 45 4.81 -9.59 -26.54
N HIS A 46 4.62 -8.61 -25.65
CA HIS A 46 3.33 -8.32 -25.04
C HIS A 46 2.72 -6.98 -25.46
N GLY A 47 3.52 -6.08 -26.05
CA GLY A 47 3.13 -4.70 -26.39
C GLY A 47 3.10 -3.77 -25.16
N ALA A 48 2.74 -2.50 -25.41
CA ALA A 48 2.49 -1.47 -24.40
C ALA A 48 1.10 -0.85 -24.60
N PRO A 49 0.37 -0.39 -23.56
CA PRO A 49 0.81 -0.31 -22.15
C PRO A 49 0.80 -1.68 -21.46
N LEU A 50 1.72 -1.87 -20.50
CA LEU A 50 1.92 -3.13 -19.81
C LEU A 50 2.27 -2.87 -18.34
N GLU A 51 1.62 -3.56 -17.41
CA GLU A 51 2.08 -3.68 -16.02
C GLU A 51 2.95 -4.94 -15.87
N ILE A 52 4.08 -4.80 -15.23
CA ILE A 52 4.94 -5.93 -14.84
C ILE A 52 4.94 -6.02 -13.32
N ALA A 53 4.65 -7.21 -12.79
CA ALA A 53 4.77 -7.52 -11.37
C ALA A 53 5.80 -8.65 -11.22
N TYR A 54 6.95 -8.35 -10.66
CA TYR A 54 8.04 -9.29 -10.41
C TYR A 54 8.06 -9.64 -8.91
N CYS A 55 7.31 -10.68 -8.56
CA CYS A 55 7.09 -11.08 -7.16
C CYS A 55 8.36 -11.47 -6.38
N PRO A 56 9.44 -12.01 -7.00
CA PRO A 56 10.65 -12.33 -6.24
C PRO A 56 11.26 -11.13 -5.49
N LEU A 57 11.09 -9.90 -5.98
CA LEU A 57 11.54 -8.70 -5.26
C LEU A 57 10.85 -8.52 -3.89
N ILE A 58 9.62 -9.02 -3.74
CA ILE A 58 8.92 -9.00 -2.45
C ILE A 58 9.65 -9.89 -1.44
N THR A 59 10.01 -11.10 -1.86
CA THR A 59 10.79 -12.04 -1.04
C THR A 59 12.15 -11.45 -0.67
N GLU A 60 12.85 -10.85 -1.65
CA GLU A 60 14.16 -10.23 -1.43
C GLU A 60 14.08 -9.09 -0.41
N GLN A 61 13.05 -8.22 -0.49
CA GLN A 61 12.89 -7.11 0.45
C GLN A 61 12.58 -7.58 1.87
N ILE A 62 11.73 -8.62 2.01
CA ILE A 62 11.41 -9.22 3.32
C ILE A 62 12.66 -9.84 3.94
N ASN A 63 13.36 -10.71 3.20
CA ASN A 63 14.56 -11.41 3.67
C ASN A 63 15.64 -10.41 4.07
N ARG A 64 15.90 -9.39 3.23
CA ARG A 64 16.87 -8.33 3.52
C ARG A 64 16.58 -7.62 4.84
N MET A 65 15.33 -7.22 5.08
CA MET A 65 14.99 -6.54 6.33
C MET A 65 15.05 -7.47 7.53
N GLN A 66 14.68 -8.73 7.38
CA GLN A 66 14.83 -9.73 8.43
C GLN A 66 16.31 -9.95 8.77
N GLU A 67 17.17 -10.11 7.78
CA GLU A 67 18.64 -10.23 7.97
C GLU A 67 19.23 -9.01 8.68
N VAL A 68 18.85 -7.81 8.25
CA VAL A 68 19.27 -6.54 8.88
C VAL A 68 18.83 -6.49 10.34
N ALA A 69 17.57 -6.85 10.62
CA ALA A 69 17.03 -6.85 11.97
C ALA A 69 17.72 -7.90 12.84
N GLU A 70 17.90 -9.13 12.35
CA GLU A 70 18.61 -10.19 13.08
C GLU A 70 20.06 -9.83 13.41
N GLN A 71 20.76 -9.18 12.46
CA GLN A 71 22.11 -8.70 12.72
C GLN A 71 22.11 -7.62 13.79
N ALA A 72 21.18 -6.67 13.73
CA ALA A 72 21.04 -5.61 14.73
C ALA A 72 20.68 -6.15 16.13
N LEU A 73 19.83 -7.19 16.20
CA LEU A 73 19.54 -7.89 17.47
C LEU A 73 20.81 -8.49 18.09
N ARG A 74 21.65 -9.16 17.26
CA ARG A 74 22.94 -9.72 17.70
C ARG A 74 23.90 -8.63 18.18
N ASP A 75 24.06 -7.57 17.39
CA ASP A 75 24.99 -6.47 17.67
C ASP A 75 24.65 -5.72 18.96
N THR A 76 23.36 -5.64 19.30
CA THR A 76 22.84 -4.96 20.50
C THR A 76 22.59 -5.90 21.68
N GLN A 77 22.84 -7.20 21.50
CA GLN A 77 22.52 -8.23 22.51
C GLN A 77 21.06 -8.15 22.99
N TYR A 78 20.14 -7.89 22.05
CA TYR A 78 18.72 -7.75 22.32
C TYR A 78 18.05 -9.13 22.45
N ASP A 79 17.58 -9.48 23.63
CA ASP A 79 17.05 -10.82 23.97
C ASP A 79 15.53 -10.93 23.72
N ALA A 80 15.09 -10.61 22.49
CA ALA A 80 13.74 -10.84 22.00
C ALA A 80 13.73 -10.87 20.48
N ARG A 81 12.56 -11.00 19.82
CA ARG A 81 12.43 -11.22 18.39
C ARG A 81 12.05 -9.96 17.64
N PHE A 82 12.41 -9.93 16.37
CA PHE A 82 11.81 -9.04 15.39
C PHE A 82 10.68 -9.74 14.64
N VAL A 83 9.52 -9.09 14.53
CA VAL A 83 8.32 -9.60 13.87
C VAL A 83 8.02 -8.72 12.66
N TYR A 84 8.27 -9.24 11.46
CA TYR A 84 7.99 -8.56 10.20
C TYR A 84 6.54 -8.77 9.79
N ALA A 85 5.69 -7.76 9.84
CA ALA A 85 4.32 -7.83 9.37
C ALA A 85 4.17 -7.15 8.00
N TYR A 86 3.48 -7.79 7.07
CA TYR A 86 3.13 -7.22 5.78
C TYR A 86 1.78 -6.51 5.85
N ALA A 87 1.78 -5.19 5.61
CA ALA A 87 0.57 -4.38 5.59
C ALA A 87 -0.14 -4.48 4.23
N THR A 88 -1.16 -5.33 4.17
CA THR A 88 -1.87 -5.70 2.93
C THR A 88 -2.54 -4.54 2.21
N LYS A 89 -2.91 -3.46 2.93
CA LYS A 89 -3.46 -2.22 2.33
C LYS A 89 -2.57 -1.63 1.24
N ALA A 90 -1.26 -1.91 1.27
CA ALA A 90 -0.35 -1.45 0.23
C ALA A 90 -0.57 -2.20 -1.09
N ASN A 91 -0.83 -3.51 -1.04
CA ASN A 91 -1.23 -4.33 -2.19
C ASN A 91 -1.84 -5.66 -1.71
N PHE A 92 -3.13 -5.82 -1.90
CA PHE A 92 -3.88 -7.01 -1.47
C PHE A 92 -4.13 -8.02 -2.60
N SER A 93 -3.37 -7.96 -3.71
CA SER A 93 -3.40 -8.99 -4.77
C SER A 93 -2.94 -10.34 -4.22
N GLU A 94 -3.58 -11.42 -4.66
CA GLU A 94 -3.31 -12.78 -4.13
C GLU A 94 -1.83 -13.17 -4.30
N GLU A 95 -1.25 -12.95 -5.46
CA GLU A 95 0.16 -13.24 -5.73
C GLU A 95 1.11 -12.48 -4.79
N VAL A 96 0.78 -11.25 -4.45
CA VAL A 96 1.57 -10.40 -3.53
C VAL A 96 1.47 -10.91 -2.09
N VAL A 97 0.24 -11.13 -1.62
CA VAL A 97 -0.02 -11.61 -0.24
C VAL A 97 0.61 -12.99 -0.04
N ARG A 98 0.42 -13.92 -0.98
CA ARG A 98 1.01 -15.26 -0.89
C ARG A 98 2.53 -15.23 -0.90
N THR A 99 3.13 -14.40 -1.74
CA THR A 99 4.59 -14.25 -1.78
C THR A 99 5.11 -13.72 -0.45
N ALA A 100 4.45 -12.70 0.14
CA ALA A 100 4.86 -12.14 1.43
C ALA A 100 4.75 -13.18 2.56
N LEU A 101 3.65 -13.94 2.63
CA LEU A 101 3.47 -15.00 3.63
C LEU A 101 4.49 -16.14 3.47
N ASN A 102 4.76 -16.56 2.25
CA ASN A 102 5.76 -17.60 1.96
C ASN A 102 7.19 -17.15 2.30
N ALA A 103 7.47 -15.84 2.24
CA ALA A 103 8.73 -15.26 2.68
C ALA A 103 8.82 -15.08 4.21
N GLY A 104 7.82 -15.54 4.96
CA GLY A 104 7.81 -15.50 6.42
C GLY A 104 7.23 -14.23 7.04
N ALA A 105 6.66 -13.32 6.25
CA ALA A 105 5.99 -12.15 6.80
C ALA A 105 4.67 -12.53 7.50
N HIS A 106 4.40 -11.91 8.63
CA HIS A 106 3.12 -11.97 9.32
C HIS A 106 2.07 -11.12 8.58
N TYR A 107 0.78 -11.40 8.80
CA TYR A 107 -0.32 -10.72 8.11
C TYR A 107 -0.80 -9.50 8.89
N GLU A 108 -0.91 -8.34 8.27
CA GLU A 108 -1.60 -7.17 8.84
C GLU A 108 -2.78 -6.79 7.99
N THR A 109 -3.96 -6.73 8.60
CA THR A 109 -5.24 -6.37 7.97
C THR A 109 -5.74 -5.03 8.51
N SER A 110 -6.53 -4.31 7.70
CA SER A 110 -7.11 -3.02 8.08
C SER A 110 -8.59 -2.86 7.67
N SER A 111 -9.26 -3.94 7.30
CA SER A 111 -10.69 -3.92 6.95
C SER A 111 -11.37 -5.26 7.18
N VAL A 112 -12.71 -5.24 7.26
CA VAL A 112 -13.52 -6.46 7.38
C VAL A 112 -13.35 -7.42 6.20
N ALA A 113 -13.23 -6.90 4.98
CA ALA A 113 -13.04 -7.71 3.78
C ALA A 113 -11.70 -8.44 3.83
N ASP A 114 -10.65 -7.72 4.23
CA ASP A 114 -9.29 -8.25 4.36
C ASP A 114 -9.21 -9.31 5.48
N ALA A 115 -9.84 -9.07 6.63
CA ALA A 115 -9.94 -10.08 7.70
C ALA A 115 -10.70 -11.35 7.27
N ARG A 116 -11.71 -11.21 6.39
CA ARG A 116 -12.40 -12.36 5.79
C ARG A 116 -11.53 -13.12 4.80
N ILE A 117 -10.70 -12.40 4.02
CA ILE A 117 -9.67 -13.01 3.16
C ILE A 117 -8.65 -13.75 4.02
N ALA A 118 -8.14 -13.14 5.10
CA ALA A 118 -7.22 -13.79 6.03
C ALA A 118 -7.82 -15.08 6.64
N LEU A 119 -9.12 -15.07 6.97
CA LEU A 119 -9.83 -16.27 7.46
C LEU A 119 -9.92 -17.36 6.39
N ASP A 120 -10.17 -17.02 5.13
CA ASP A 120 -10.18 -17.99 4.03
C ASP A 120 -8.78 -18.59 3.80
N LEU A 121 -7.75 -17.74 3.76
CA LEU A 121 -6.36 -18.16 3.63
C LEU A 121 -5.92 -19.05 4.81
N TRP A 122 -6.33 -18.73 6.05
CA TRP A 122 -6.11 -19.57 7.22
C TRP A 122 -6.74 -20.93 7.07
N ARG A 123 -8.01 -21.02 6.70
CA ARG A 123 -8.75 -22.27 6.51
C ARG A 123 -8.17 -23.14 5.41
N ARG A 124 -7.56 -22.53 4.41
CA ARG A 124 -6.87 -23.20 3.31
C ARG A 124 -5.43 -23.61 3.66
N GLY A 125 -4.94 -23.27 4.85
CA GLY A 125 -3.57 -23.55 5.28
C GLY A 125 -2.51 -22.70 4.55
N VAL A 126 -2.89 -21.56 3.99
CA VAL A 126 -1.96 -20.63 3.32
C VAL A 126 -1.26 -19.74 4.34
N VAL A 127 -1.94 -19.39 5.44
CA VAL A 127 -1.31 -18.68 6.57
C VAL A 127 -0.75 -19.75 7.51
N PRO A 128 0.57 -19.82 7.73
CA PRO A 128 1.20 -20.73 8.69
C PRO A 128 0.72 -20.51 10.12
N ALA A 129 0.69 -21.58 10.91
CA ALA A 129 0.13 -21.54 12.27
C ALA A 129 0.91 -20.64 13.24
N GLU A 130 2.20 -20.46 13.00
CA GLU A 130 3.11 -19.61 13.77
C GLU A 130 3.02 -18.12 13.42
N GLN A 131 2.42 -17.77 12.29
CA GLN A 131 2.31 -16.39 11.86
C GLN A 131 1.18 -15.67 12.61
N TYR A 132 1.44 -14.44 13.00
CA TYR A 132 0.43 -13.52 13.55
C TYR A 132 -0.48 -12.99 12.45
N ILE A 133 -1.72 -12.67 12.84
CA ILE A 133 -2.65 -11.85 12.07
C ILE A 133 -2.98 -10.63 12.93
N PHE A 134 -2.39 -9.48 12.60
CA PHE A 134 -2.66 -8.21 13.28
C PHE A 134 -3.85 -7.53 12.61
N CYS A 135 -4.91 -7.25 13.38
CA CYS A 135 -6.12 -6.62 12.88
C CYS A 135 -6.17 -5.16 13.36
N ASN A 136 -5.77 -4.25 12.46
CA ASN A 136 -5.69 -2.81 12.70
C ASN A 136 -6.93 -2.06 12.20
N GLY A 137 -6.97 -0.76 12.48
CA GLY A 137 -8.01 0.18 12.07
C GLY A 137 -9.26 0.08 12.93
N SER A 138 -10.15 1.07 12.82
CA SER A 138 -11.44 1.11 13.51
C SER A 138 -12.33 -0.02 13.04
N LYS A 139 -12.97 -0.74 13.99
CA LYS A 139 -13.69 -1.98 13.71
C LYS A 139 -15.16 -1.84 14.10
N GLU A 140 -16.00 -1.88 13.08
CA GLU A 140 -17.43 -2.07 13.27
C GLU A 140 -17.76 -3.53 13.67
N ASP A 141 -18.98 -3.80 14.10
CA ASP A 141 -19.43 -5.12 14.59
C ASP A 141 -19.11 -6.28 13.65
N ASP A 142 -19.21 -6.09 12.34
CA ASP A 142 -18.95 -7.14 11.34
C ASP A 142 -17.44 -7.42 11.18
N TYR A 143 -16.59 -6.44 11.41
CA TYR A 143 -15.12 -6.63 11.45
C TYR A 143 -14.73 -7.35 12.75
N ILE A 144 -15.25 -6.91 13.92
CA ILE A 144 -15.05 -7.61 15.19
C ILE A 144 -15.49 -9.06 15.08
N ALA A 145 -16.66 -9.31 14.47
CA ALA A 145 -17.15 -10.68 14.23
C ALA A 145 -16.22 -11.49 13.30
N ALA A 146 -15.59 -10.87 12.30
CA ALA A 146 -14.61 -11.55 11.44
C ALA A 146 -13.34 -11.91 12.22
N VAL A 147 -12.83 -11.05 13.08
CA VAL A 147 -11.68 -11.29 13.95
C VAL A 147 -11.97 -12.43 14.95
N LEU A 148 -13.14 -12.40 15.60
CA LEU A 148 -13.56 -13.48 16.49
C LEU A 148 -13.67 -14.84 15.75
N ARG A 149 -14.10 -14.83 14.49
CA ARG A 149 -14.16 -16.05 13.66
C ARG A 149 -12.76 -16.60 13.34
N LEU A 150 -11.74 -15.76 13.16
CA LEU A 150 -10.35 -16.21 13.03
C LEU A 150 -9.91 -16.96 14.29
N ARG A 151 -10.20 -16.42 15.46
CA ARG A 151 -9.90 -17.06 16.75
C ARG A 151 -10.63 -18.39 16.92
N LEU A 152 -11.93 -18.42 16.63
CA LEU A 152 -12.76 -19.63 16.70
C LEU A 152 -12.38 -20.68 15.64
N ALA A 153 -11.78 -20.27 14.52
CA ALA A 153 -11.22 -21.19 13.52
C ALA A 153 -9.85 -21.76 13.94
N GLY A 154 -9.41 -21.53 15.17
CA GLY A 154 -8.19 -22.09 15.74
C GLY A 154 -6.92 -21.25 15.56
N ASN A 155 -7.02 -20.02 15.00
CA ASN A 155 -5.85 -19.15 14.96
C ASN A 155 -5.56 -18.57 16.35
N ALA A 156 -4.48 -19.08 16.99
CA ALA A 156 -4.06 -18.65 18.33
C ALA A 156 -3.35 -17.28 18.29
N ASN A 157 -2.81 -16.89 17.14
CA ASN A 157 -1.94 -15.74 16.97
C ASN A 157 -2.66 -14.52 16.33
N VAL A 158 -4.01 -14.52 16.30
CA VAL A 158 -4.75 -13.33 15.90
C VAL A 158 -4.76 -12.30 17.03
N VAL A 159 -4.32 -11.07 16.72
CA VAL A 159 -4.27 -9.93 17.64
C VAL A 159 -5.18 -8.83 17.12
N SER A 160 -6.18 -8.42 17.92
CA SER A 160 -7.00 -7.25 17.60
C SER A 160 -6.41 -6.00 18.23
N VAL A 161 -5.99 -5.05 17.40
CA VAL A 161 -5.42 -3.78 17.85
C VAL A 161 -6.54 -2.76 17.96
N LEU A 162 -6.88 -2.37 19.19
CA LEU A 162 -7.99 -1.45 19.50
C LEU A 162 -7.70 -0.04 18.96
N ASP A 163 -8.70 0.54 18.34
CA ASP A 163 -8.71 1.90 17.83
C ASP A 163 -9.58 2.84 18.67
N ASP A 164 -10.58 2.29 19.36
CA ASP A 164 -11.50 3.03 20.23
C ASP A 164 -12.07 2.18 21.39
N LEU A 165 -12.77 2.82 22.33
CA LEU A 165 -13.39 2.15 23.47
C LEU A 165 -14.67 1.37 23.13
N ASP A 166 -15.35 1.68 22.02
CA ASP A 166 -16.54 0.91 21.62
C ASP A 166 -16.11 -0.51 21.17
N GLU A 167 -14.96 -0.63 20.50
CA GLU A 167 -14.36 -1.93 20.20
C GLU A 167 -14.05 -2.71 21.50
N TRP A 168 -13.45 -2.04 22.48
CA TRP A 168 -13.19 -2.67 23.78
C TRP A 168 -14.45 -3.15 24.47
N ALA A 169 -15.51 -2.36 24.48
CA ALA A 169 -16.80 -2.75 25.03
C ALA A 169 -17.38 -4.00 24.34
N ALA A 170 -17.24 -4.09 23.01
CA ALA A 170 -17.68 -5.25 22.23
C ALA A 170 -16.86 -6.51 22.57
N TYR A 171 -15.53 -6.40 22.72
CA TYR A 171 -14.70 -7.53 23.16
C TYR A 171 -15.02 -7.97 24.58
N ARG A 172 -15.19 -7.04 25.54
CA ARG A 172 -15.60 -7.37 26.90
C ARG A 172 -16.89 -8.18 26.98
N ALA A 173 -17.83 -7.91 26.06
CA ALA A 173 -19.08 -8.67 25.98
C ALA A 173 -18.90 -10.07 25.36
N SER A 174 -17.75 -10.36 24.75
CA SER A 174 -17.47 -11.64 24.07
C SER A 174 -16.88 -12.67 25.05
N PRO A 175 -17.41 -13.91 25.07
CA PRO A 175 -16.80 -14.98 25.87
C PRO A 175 -15.55 -15.60 25.22
N VAL A 176 -15.16 -15.18 24.01
CA VAL A 176 -14.03 -15.75 23.25
C VAL A 176 -12.74 -15.05 23.69
N PRO A 177 -11.79 -15.77 24.32
CA PRO A 177 -10.53 -15.18 24.74
C PRO A 177 -9.71 -14.67 23.55
N MET A 178 -9.28 -13.42 23.61
CA MET A 178 -8.55 -12.75 22.54
C MET A 178 -7.20 -12.22 23.02
N GLN A 179 -6.25 -12.15 22.08
CA GLN A 179 -5.09 -11.30 22.22
C GLN A 179 -5.46 -9.89 21.74
N ILE A 180 -5.25 -8.89 22.58
CA ILE A 180 -5.60 -7.49 22.34
C ILE A 180 -4.31 -6.68 22.23
N GLY A 181 -4.27 -5.77 21.29
CA GLY A 181 -3.32 -4.67 21.21
C GLY A 181 -4.01 -3.35 21.51
N VAL A 182 -3.26 -2.34 21.91
CA VAL A 182 -3.73 -0.94 21.97
C VAL A 182 -2.89 -0.09 21.05
N ARG A 183 -3.53 0.72 20.20
CA ARG A 183 -2.87 1.73 19.38
C ARG A 183 -2.91 3.08 20.12
N ALA A 184 -1.74 3.68 20.34
CA ALA A 184 -1.65 5.00 20.95
C ALA A 184 -1.75 6.10 19.90
N ARG A 185 -2.63 7.09 20.15
CA ARG A 185 -3.00 8.15 19.18
C ARG A 185 -1.91 9.20 18.94
N GLU A 186 -1.05 9.46 19.89
CA GLU A 186 -0.27 10.70 19.95
C GLU A 186 0.96 10.78 19.05
N TYR A 187 1.31 9.72 18.28
CA TYR A 187 2.60 9.63 17.60
C TYR A 187 2.58 9.95 16.11
N ALA A 188 1.44 9.90 15.43
CA ALA A 188 1.36 10.20 14.00
C ALA A 188 1.31 11.70 13.73
N LYS A 189 2.13 12.16 12.77
CA LYS A 189 2.06 13.52 12.25
C LYS A 189 1.03 13.59 11.11
N CYS A 190 -0.23 13.89 11.42
CA CYS A 190 -1.19 14.32 10.41
C CYS A 190 -1.46 15.82 10.57
N SER A 191 -1.60 16.55 9.47
CA SER A 191 -1.86 18.00 9.43
C SER A 191 -3.19 18.43 10.10
N GLY A 192 -3.97 17.50 10.63
CA GLY A 192 -5.23 17.73 11.36
C GLY A 192 -5.37 16.92 12.63
N GLY A 193 -4.27 16.33 13.15
CA GLY A 193 -4.28 15.37 14.25
C GLY A 193 -4.48 13.94 13.77
N ASP A 194 -4.06 12.98 14.60
CA ASP A 194 -4.31 11.55 14.35
C ASP A 194 -5.73 11.20 14.79
N ARG A 195 -6.49 10.57 13.90
CA ARG A 195 -7.85 10.10 14.21
C ARG A 195 -7.88 8.65 14.70
N PHE A 196 -6.74 7.96 14.69
CA PHE A 196 -6.65 6.55 15.01
C PHE A 196 -6.01 6.33 16.39
N GLY A 197 -6.56 5.34 17.10
CA GLY A 197 -6.03 4.88 18.36
C GLY A 197 -6.60 5.61 19.57
N LEU A 198 -6.24 5.11 20.73
CA LEU A 198 -6.69 5.48 22.04
C LEU A 198 -5.82 6.58 22.65
N LEU A 199 -6.41 7.49 23.38
CA LEU A 199 -5.70 8.43 24.27
C LEU A 199 -5.16 7.69 25.50
N PRO A 200 -4.19 8.27 26.24
CA PRO A 200 -3.63 7.63 27.43
C PRO A 200 -4.66 7.25 28.51
N ASP A 201 -5.65 8.10 28.76
CA ASP A 201 -6.76 7.85 29.68
C ASP A 201 -7.69 6.74 29.18
N GLU A 202 -7.95 6.66 27.87
CA GLU A 202 -8.71 5.56 27.27
C GLU A 202 -7.96 4.22 27.36
N ILE A 203 -6.62 4.22 27.24
CA ILE A 203 -5.82 3.02 27.50
C ILE A 203 -5.90 2.60 28.97
N ASP A 204 -5.92 3.57 29.88
CA ASP A 204 -6.11 3.30 31.32
C ASP A 204 -7.48 2.67 31.61
N ASP A 205 -8.54 3.08 30.93
CA ASP A 205 -9.88 2.46 31.03
C ASP A 205 -9.89 1.01 30.53
N VAL A 206 -9.17 0.71 29.44
CA VAL A 206 -8.97 -0.67 28.97
C VAL A 206 -8.29 -1.52 30.05
N VAL A 207 -7.21 -1.02 30.61
CA VAL A 207 -6.44 -1.74 31.65
C VAL A 207 -7.23 -1.94 32.93
N ALA A 208 -7.98 -0.94 33.37
CA ALA A 208 -8.78 -1.00 34.61
C ALA A 208 -9.85 -2.11 34.59
N THR A 209 -10.29 -2.51 33.40
CA THR A 209 -11.33 -3.52 33.20
C THR A 209 -10.83 -4.81 32.57
N LEU A 210 -9.52 -4.94 32.31
CA LEU A 210 -8.93 -6.10 31.65
C LEU A 210 -9.10 -7.39 32.46
N ASP A 211 -8.86 -7.32 33.79
CA ASP A 211 -8.93 -8.47 34.70
C ASP A 211 -10.37 -9.03 34.88
N GLU A 212 -11.40 -8.27 34.45
CA GLU A 212 -12.77 -8.75 34.41
C GLU A 212 -13.05 -9.68 33.21
N THR A 213 -12.06 -9.88 32.35
CA THR A 213 -12.19 -10.60 31.06
C THR A 213 -11.22 -11.77 30.98
N ALA A 214 -11.41 -12.63 29.96
CA ALA A 214 -10.46 -13.66 29.58
C ALA A 214 -9.46 -13.19 28.51
N HIS A 215 -9.46 -11.91 28.17
CA HIS A 215 -8.57 -11.33 27.16
C HIS A 215 -7.19 -11.03 27.73
N GLN A 216 -6.19 -10.98 26.86
CA GLN A 216 -4.81 -10.61 27.24
C GLN A 216 -4.39 -9.40 26.41
N LEU A 217 -3.97 -8.33 27.07
CA LEU A 217 -3.31 -7.21 26.40
C LEU A 217 -1.84 -7.59 26.17
N VAL A 218 -1.48 -7.75 24.89
CA VAL A 218 -0.19 -8.31 24.47
C VAL A 218 0.67 -7.34 23.67
N LEU A 219 0.08 -6.30 23.06
CA LEU A 219 0.75 -5.43 22.11
C LEU A 219 0.44 -3.94 22.37
N TYR A 220 1.49 -3.11 22.31
CA TYR A 220 1.40 -1.65 22.28
C TYR A 220 1.86 -1.16 20.89
N HIS A 221 1.02 -0.43 20.18
CA HIS A 221 1.27 0.04 18.83
C HIS A 221 1.41 1.57 18.80
N ALA A 222 2.52 2.05 18.24
CA ALA A 222 2.81 3.47 18.03
C ALA A 222 3.17 3.76 16.58
N MET A 223 2.24 4.35 15.82
CA MET A 223 2.49 4.74 14.43
C MET A 223 3.04 6.18 14.37
N VAL A 224 4.21 6.38 13.77
CA VAL A 224 4.90 7.69 13.73
C VAL A 224 4.73 8.42 12.39
N GLY A 225 4.65 7.70 11.27
CA GLY A 225 4.53 8.31 9.94
C GLY A 225 4.85 7.34 8.80
N SER A 226 5.07 7.88 7.60
CA SER A 226 5.41 7.12 6.39
C SER A 226 6.59 7.78 5.68
N GLN A 227 7.44 6.98 5.02
CA GLN A 227 8.63 7.44 4.29
C GLN A 227 9.53 8.34 5.17
N LEU A 228 9.91 7.81 6.35
CA LEU A 228 10.67 8.57 7.35
C LEU A 228 12.17 8.42 7.07
N GLU A 229 12.76 9.41 6.40
CA GLU A 229 14.19 9.40 6.05
C GLU A 229 15.08 9.99 7.14
N ASP A 230 14.54 10.86 8.01
CA ASP A 230 15.24 11.42 9.18
C ASP A 230 15.19 10.42 10.35
N GLN A 231 16.25 9.61 10.47
CA GLN A 231 16.38 8.57 11.49
C GLN A 231 16.31 9.13 12.90
N ASP A 232 16.98 10.23 13.17
CA ASP A 232 17.10 10.79 14.53
C ASP A 232 15.75 11.39 15.00
N ALA A 233 15.05 12.09 14.11
CA ALA A 233 13.70 12.57 14.38
C ALA A 233 12.70 11.42 14.60
N TRP A 234 12.84 10.34 13.84
CA TRP A 234 11.99 9.15 14.01
C TRP A 234 12.24 8.46 15.33
N LEU A 235 13.52 8.17 15.65
CA LEU A 235 13.92 7.52 16.90
C LEU A 235 13.55 8.35 18.14
N SER A 236 13.68 9.68 18.05
CA SER A 236 13.27 10.56 19.15
C SER A 236 11.79 10.42 19.51
N LYS A 237 10.91 10.27 18.52
CA LYS A 237 9.47 10.04 18.74
C LYS A 237 9.20 8.62 19.29
N LEU A 238 9.90 7.61 18.75
CA LEU A 238 9.77 6.25 19.22
C LEU A 238 10.24 6.09 20.66
N ALA A 239 11.25 6.85 21.08
CA ALA A 239 11.72 6.82 22.48
C ALA A 239 10.59 7.14 23.47
N GLY A 240 9.77 8.17 23.20
CA GLY A 240 8.58 8.49 24.01
C GLY A 240 7.53 7.36 24.02
N ALA A 241 7.32 6.72 22.87
CA ALA A 241 6.41 5.58 22.76
C ALA A 241 6.92 4.36 23.55
N VAL A 242 8.22 4.11 23.55
CA VAL A 242 8.83 3.02 24.36
C VAL A 242 8.73 3.32 25.85
N GLU A 243 8.85 4.57 26.30
CA GLU A 243 8.61 4.94 27.70
C GLU A 243 7.16 4.63 28.11
N ALA A 244 6.18 5.00 27.29
CA ALA A 244 4.77 4.69 27.54
C ALA A 244 4.53 3.17 27.55
N TYR A 245 5.14 2.41 26.63
CA TYR A 245 5.14 0.95 26.68
C TYR A 245 5.68 0.42 28.01
N CYS A 246 6.83 0.90 28.48
CA CYS A 246 7.43 0.45 29.72
C CYS A 246 6.55 0.72 30.95
N LEU A 247 5.93 1.91 31.02
CA LEU A 247 4.97 2.25 32.08
C LEU A 247 3.76 1.31 32.07
N LEU A 248 3.23 1.01 30.89
CA LEU A 248 2.11 0.09 30.74
C LEU A 248 2.51 -1.35 31.07
N ARG A 249 3.69 -1.81 30.62
CA ARG A 249 4.23 -3.15 30.89
C ARG A 249 4.35 -3.45 32.38
N ARG A 250 4.71 -2.49 33.19
CA ARG A 250 4.77 -2.64 34.67
C ARG A 250 3.43 -2.95 35.31
N ARG A 251 2.34 -2.51 34.67
CA ARG A 251 0.96 -2.71 35.14
C ARG A 251 0.33 -3.96 34.51
N VAL A 252 0.76 -4.32 33.31
CA VAL A 252 0.18 -5.40 32.48
C VAL A 252 1.27 -6.42 32.13
N PRO A 253 1.47 -7.47 32.94
CA PRO A 253 2.53 -8.47 32.73
C PRO A 253 2.40 -9.29 31.43
N THR A 254 1.24 -9.31 30.78
CA THR A 254 1.02 -10.00 29.50
C THR A 254 1.50 -9.20 28.30
N LEU A 255 1.72 -7.88 28.45
CA LEU A 255 2.17 -6.98 27.37
C LEU A 255 3.63 -7.28 27.02
N HIS A 256 3.91 -7.88 25.87
CA HIS A 256 5.25 -8.32 25.48
C HIS A 256 5.65 -7.95 24.06
N MET A 257 4.79 -7.25 23.30
CA MET A 257 5.09 -6.77 21.96
C MET A 257 5.03 -5.24 21.90
N PHE A 258 6.03 -4.64 21.25
CA PHE A 258 6.05 -3.23 20.88
C PHE A 258 6.02 -3.11 19.36
N ASN A 259 4.96 -2.53 18.82
CA ASN A 259 4.77 -2.33 17.41
C ASN A 259 5.04 -0.86 17.06
N PHE A 260 6.10 -0.60 16.29
CA PHE A 260 6.45 0.77 15.87
C PHE A 260 5.74 1.18 14.55
N GLY A 261 4.84 0.34 14.06
CA GLY A 261 4.09 0.57 12.83
C GLY A 261 4.92 0.45 11.57
N GLY A 262 4.50 1.16 10.55
CA GLY A 262 5.21 1.28 9.28
C GLY A 262 6.15 2.49 9.24
N GLY A 263 6.37 3.00 8.04
CA GLY A 263 7.15 4.22 7.83
C GLY A 263 8.52 3.99 7.22
N MET A 264 8.97 2.75 7.10
CA MET A 264 10.26 2.41 6.50
C MET A 264 10.33 2.97 5.07
N PRO A 265 11.31 3.84 4.76
CA PRO A 265 11.45 4.41 3.44
C PRO A 265 11.98 3.38 2.44
N THR A 266 11.80 3.65 1.14
CA THR A 266 12.21 2.75 0.06
C THR A 266 12.91 3.49 -1.07
N SER A 267 13.84 2.83 -1.73
CA SER A 267 14.54 3.28 -2.94
C SER A 267 13.69 3.26 -4.22
N ALA A 268 12.44 2.82 -4.12
CA ALA A 268 11.57 2.61 -5.28
C ALA A 268 11.23 3.89 -6.07
N TYR A 269 11.41 5.07 -5.46
CA TYR A 269 10.97 6.35 -6.02
C TYR A 269 12.08 7.29 -6.44
N ASN A 270 13.32 7.04 -6.03
CA ASN A 270 14.43 7.95 -6.28
C ASN A 270 15.74 7.18 -6.45
N LEU A 271 16.39 7.35 -7.60
CA LEU A 271 17.70 6.75 -7.87
C LEU A 271 18.81 7.26 -6.93
N GLY A 272 18.63 8.45 -6.39
CA GLY A 272 19.55 9.05 -5.41
C GLY A 272 19.27 8.69 -3.96
N PHE A 273 18.26 7.85 -3.69
CA PHE A 273 17.86 7.46 -2.34
C PHE A 273 19.02 6.81 -1.58
N ARG A 274 19.16 7.19 -0.32
CA ARG A 274 20.12 6.61 0.62
C ARG A 274 19.48 6.54 2.01
N PHE A 275 19.41 5.34 2.56
CA PHE A 275 18.97 5.09 3.93
C PHE A 275 19.74 3.90 4.50
N ASP A 276 20.36 4.07 5.64
CA ASP A 276 21.07 2.98 6.32
C ASP A 276 20.11 2.23 7.25
N TYR A 277 19.53 1.15 6.72
CA TYR A 277 18.59 0.29 7.46
C TYR A 277 19.28 -0.41 8.64
N ALA A 278 20.55 -0.82 8.49
CA ALA A 278 21.27 -1.51 9.54
C ALA A 278 21.55 -0.58 10.72
N GLU A 279 21.98 0.65 10.46
CA GLU A 279 22.18 1.66 11.49
C GLU A 279 20.87 2.03 12.19
N PHE A 280 19.78 2.21 11.43
CA PHE A 280 18.45 2.48 11.99
C PHE A 280 18.00 1.36 12.95
N MET A 281 18.05 0.10 12.50
CA MET A 281 17.59 -1.04 13.32
C MET A 281 18.47 -1.22 14.56
N ARG A 282 19.78 -1.04 14.43
CA ARG A 282 20.70 -1.08 15.56
C ARG A 282 20.38 0.01 16.60
N LYS A 283 20.15 1.25 16.16
CA LYS A 283 19.75 2.35 17.05
C LYS A 283 18.38 2.10 17.70
N LEU A 284 17.43 1.56 16.94
CA LEU A 284 16.09 1.24 17.43
C LEU A 284 16.16 0.24 18.60
N PHE A 285 16.82 -0.92 18.40
CA PHE A 285 16.93 -1.93 19.44
C PHE A 285 17.73 -1.44 20.63
N ALA A 286 18.83 -0.70 20.42
CA ALA A 286 19.60 -0.10 21.50
C ALA A 286 18.76 0.90 22.33
N THR A 287 17.94 1.72 21.67
CA THR A 287 17.04 2.68 22.33
C THR A 287 15.98 1.97 23.17
N ILE A 288 15.36 0.91 22.61
CA ILE A 288 14.37 0.12 23.34
C ILE A 288 15.00 -0.56 24.55
N ALA A 289 16.15 -1.23 24.37
CA ALA A 289 16.85 -1.93 25.45
C ALA A 289 17.26 -0.98 26.59
N ALA A 290 17.86 0.17 26.25
CA ALA A 290 18.25 1.18 27.24
C ALA A 290 17.04 1.74 28.00
N THR A 291 15.92 1.95 27.32
CA THR A 291 14.69 2.45 27.96
C THR A 291 14.10 1.38 28.86
N CYS A 292 13.97 0.13 28.41
CA CYS A 292 13.47 -0.98 29.21
C CYS A 292 14.31 -1.20 30.49
N ALA A 293 15.64 -1.14 30.36
CA ALA A 293 16.54 -1.24 31.51
C ALA A 293 16.32 -0.10 32.52
N ARG A 294 16.10 1.13 32.10
CA ARG A 294 15.79 2.28 32.97
C ARG A 294 14.48 2.10 33.72
N PHE A 295 13.49 1.44 33.13
CA PHE A 295 12.19 1.19 33.76
C PHE A 295 12.09 -0.16 34.46
N ASP A 296 13.16 -0.95 34.49
CA ASP A 296 13.21 -2.30 35.06
C ASP A 296 12.09 -3.22 34.49
N VAL A 297 11.99 -3.28 33.16
CA VAL A 297 11.08 -4.17 32.45
C VAL A 297 11.83 -4.97 31.38
N PRO A 298 11.40 -6.22 31.08
CA PRO A 298 12.01 -6.99 29.99
C PRO A 298 11.77 -6.31 28.64
N VAL A 299 12.74 -6.50 27.73
CA VAL A 299 12.61 -6.02 26.33
C VAL A 299 11.47 -6.74 25.61
N PRO A 300 10.69 -6.04 24.79
CA PRO A 300 9.59 -6.64 24.01
C PRO A 300 10.07 -7.34 22.74
N ASP A 301 9.25 -8.24 22.20
CA ASP A 301 9.27 -8.53 20.77
C ASP A 301 8.93 -7.24 19.98
N VAL A 302 9.69 -6.93 18.95
CA VAL A 302 9.50 -5.68 18.18
C VAL A 302 8.81 -5.98 16.86
N VAL A 303 7.66 -5.35 16.63
CA VAL A 303 6.86 -5.54 15.41
C VAL A 303 7.05 -4.33 14.48
N GLY A 304 7.32 -4.59 13.20
CA GLY A 304 7.30 -3.58 12.13
C GLY A 304 6.28 -3.94 11.06
N GLU A 305 5.43 -2.98 10.66
CA GLU A 305 4.35 -3.17 9.68
C GLU A 305 4.72 -2.54 8.34
N PHE A 306 5.33 -3.32 7.46
CA PHE A 306 5.89 -2.82 6.21
C PHE A 306 4.96 -3.09 5.01
N GLY A 307 4.35 -2.03 4.48
CA GLY A 307 3.58 -2.09 3.25
C GLY A 307 4.40 -1.60 2.07
N ARG A 308 4.59 -0.30 1.96
CA ARG A 308 5.31 0.35 0.86
C ARG A 308 6.73 -0.20 0.65
N TYR A 309 7.50 -0.33 1.72
CA TYR A 309 8.84 -0.91 1.66
C TYR A 309 8.84 -2.30 1.02
N THR A 310 7.87 -3.14 1.36
CA THR A 310 7.77 -4.53 0.88
C THR A 310 7.48 -4.61 -0.62
N VAL A 311 6.55 -3.76 -1.12
CA VAL A 311 5.96 -4.00 -2.44
C VAL A 311 6.15 -2.87 -3.46
N ALA A 312 6.63 -1.68 -3.08
CA ALA A 312 6.72 -0.59 -4.05
C ALA A 312 7.59 -0.97 -5.27
N SER A 313 8.73 -1.60 -5.02
CA SER A 313 9.71 -1.94 -6.06
C SER A 313 9.31 -3.12 -6.96
N HIS A 314 8.33 -3.97 -6.56
CA HIS A 314 8.05 -5.20 -7.30
C HIS A 314 7.28 -4.99 -8.61
N SER A 315 6.68 -3.81 -8.82
CA SER A 315 5.90 -3.53 -10.02
C SER A 315 6.27 -2.23 -10.71
N MET A 316 6.09 -2.21 -12.02
CA MET A 316 6.36 -1.09 -12.90
C MET A 316 5.38 -1.07 -14.08
N TYR A 317 5.27 0.08 -14.74
CA TYR A 317 4.53 0.21 -16.01
C TYR A 317 5.48 0.45 -17.18
N LEU A 318 5.18 -0.17 -18.32
CA LEU A 318 5.73 0.18 -19.63
C LEU A 318 4.65 0.88 -20.44
N ILE A 319 4.87 2.13 -20.79
CA ILE A 319 3.88 2.99 -21.45
C ILE A 319 4.53 3.66 -22.66
N GLU A 320 3.80 3.75 -23.77
CA GLU A 320 4.28 4.37 -24.99
C GLU A 320 3.88 5.85 -25.06
N VAL A 321 4.82 6.70 -25.45
CA VAL A 321 4.58 8.07 -25.90
C VAL A 321 3.97 8.01 -27.31
N GLY A 322 2.66 7.96 -27.38
CA GLY A 322 1.97 7.80 -28.67
C GLY A 322 1.86 9.09 -29.49
N LYS A 323 2.10 10.25 -28.88
CA LYS A 323 2.09 11.55 -29.55
C LYS A 323 2.85 12.60 -28.77
N VAL A 324 3.56 13.48 -29.45
CA VAL A 324 4.19 14.67 -28.86
C VAL A 324 3.44 15.93 -29.29
N LYS A 325 3.17 16.82 -28.34
CA LYS A 325 2.67 18.19 -28.60
C LYS A 325 3.71 19.18 -28.11
N GLN A 326 4.19 20.03 -29.00
CA GLN A 326 5.15 21.06 -28.66
C GLN A 326 4.54 22.09 -27.68
N GLY A 327 5.35 22.52 -26.70
CA GLY A 327 5.01 23.64 -25.82
C GLY A 327 4.97 24.95 -26.58
N ARG A 328 4.27 25.93 -26.03
CA ARG A 328 4.25 27.31 -26.57
C ARG A 328 5.22 28.17 -25.78
N ASN A 329 5.84 29.16 -26.45
CA ASN A 329 6.67 30.18 -25.78
C ASN A 329 7.80 29.61 -24.90
N GLY A 330 8.42 28.50 -25.30
CA GLY A 330 9.52 27.87 -24.55
C GLY A 330 9.08 26.93 -23.42
N GLU A 331 7.79 26.64 -23.31
CA GLU A 331 7.33 25.59 -22.38
C GLU A 331 7.77 24.20 -22.82
N ALA A 332 7.97 23.31 -21.84
CA ALA A 332 8.27 21.91 -22.09
C ALA A 332 7.19 21.22 -22.93
N PRO A 333 7.55 20.34 -23.89
CA PRO A 333 6.60 19.60 -24.69
C PRO A 333 5.80 18.59 -23.84
N TRP A 334 4.60 18.26 -24.33
CA TRP A 334 3.77 17.21 -23.80
C TRP A 334 4.05 15.89 -24.49
N TYR A 335 4.42 14.88 -23.73
CA TYR A 335 4.50 13.47 -24.15
C TYR A 335 3.20 12.78 -23.76
N LEU A 336 2.33 12.54 -24.75
CA LEU A 336 0.99 11.98 -24.54
C LEU A 336 1.06 10.46 -24.58
N LEU A 337 0.76 9.86 -23.44
CA LEU A 337 0.88 8.44 -23.17
C LEU A 337 -0.31 7.64 -23.71
N ASN A 338 -0.09 6.41 -24.18
CA ASN A 338 -1.16 5.45 -24.51
C ASN A 338 -1.81 4.82 -23.25
N GLY A 339 -1.63 5.42 -22.08
CA GLY A 339 -2.20 5.10 -20.79
C GLY A 339 -2.72 6.34 -20.08
N SER A 340 -2.95 6.23 -18.78
CA SER A 340 -3.33 7.31 -17.87
C SER A 340 -2.58 7.16 -16.57
N LEU A 341 -1.80 8.15 -16.17
CA LEU A 341 -1.12 8.15 -14.87
C LEU A 341 -2.10 8.41 -13.73
N MET A 342 -3.13 9.24 -13.95
CA MET A 342 -4.22 9.44 -12.99
C MET A 342 -4.90 8.13 -12.58
N VAL A 343 -5.09 7.21 -13.53
CA VAL A 343 -5.70 5.90 -13.26
C VAL A 343 -4.67 4.89 -12.76
N SER A 344 -3.47 4.87 -13.32
CA SER A 344 -2.47 3.85 -13.01
C SER A 344 -1.59 4.20 -11.80
N ALA A 345 -1.37 5.50 -11.55
CA ALA A 345 -0.50 6.02 -10.50
C ALA A 345 -1.17 7.16 -9.71
N PRO A 346 -2.34 6.94 -9.07
CA PRO A 346 -3.13 7.99 -8.43
C PRO A 346 -2.44 8.70 -7.27
N ASP A 347 -1.36 8.17 -6.70
CA ASP A 347 -0.55 8.91 -5.71
C ASP A 347 -0.01 10.22 -6.29
N THR A 348 0.12 10.35 -7.62
CA THR A 348 0.45 11.62 -8.26
C THR A 348 -0.58 12.73 -7.96
N LEU A 349 -1.82 12.36 -7.60
CA LEU A 349 -2.90 13.29 -7.28
C LEU A 349 -3.15 13.44 -5.77
N ILE A 350 -2.84 12.38 -5.00
CA ILE A 350 -3.25 12.25 -3.60
C ILE A 350 -2.12 12.63 -2.65
N VAL A 351 -0.87 12.35 -3.04
CA VAL A 351 0.31 12.57 -2.19
C VAL A 351 1.12 13.72 -2.75
N ASP A 352 1.30 14.75 -1.92
CA ASP A 352 2.18 15.86 -2.28
C ASP A 352 3.61 15.34 -2.44
N ASP A 353 4.32 15.86 -3.44
CA ASP A 353 5.71 15.51 -3.77
C ASP A 353 5.97 14.04 -4.12
N GLN A 354 4.94 13.23 -4.40
CA GLN A 354 5.15 11.86 -4.88
C GLN A 354 5.93 11.88 -6.20
N GLN A 355 7.05 11.20 -6.20
CA GLN A 355 7.87 11.00 -7.40
C GLN A 355 7.87 9.53 -7.81
N PHE A 356 8.16 9.29 -9.08
CA PHE A 356 8.43 7.97 -9.63
C PHE A 356 9.73 8.01 -10.42
N ILE A 357 10.47 6.91 -10.44
CA ILE A 357 11.58 6.76 -11.35
C ILE A 357 10.99 6.50 -12.75
N VAL A 358 11.23 7.43 -13.68
CA VAL A 358 10.78 7.31 -15.07
C VAL A 358 12.00 7.28 -15.98
N LEU A 359 12.18 6.17 -16.70
CA LEU A 359 13.31 5.98 -17.59
C LEU A 359 12.83 5.54 -18.98
N PRO A 360 13.47 6.02 -20.07
CA PRO A 360 13.17 5.52 -21.42
C PRO A 360 13.84 4.17 -21.64
N LEU A 361 13.24 3.30 -22.45
CA LEU A 361 13.86 2.04 -22.84
C LEU A 361 14.98 2.27 -23.86
N THR A 362 14.76 3.18 -24.80
CA THR A 362 15.64 3.49 -25.94
C THR A 362 16.02 4.96 -26.00
N ASP A 363 16.68 5.39 -27.05
CA ASP A 363 16.97 6.79 -27.41
C ASP A 363 17.89 7.55 -26.44
N TRP A 364 18.73 6.83 -25.70
CA TRP A 364 19.63 7.41 -24.71
C TRP A 364 20.70 8.35 -25.29
N GLU A 365 20.94 8.27 -26.61
CA GLU A 365 21.85 9.15 -27.32
C GLU A 365 21.20 10.46 -27.78
N GLN A 366 19.88 10.55 -27.69
CA GLN A 366 19.17 11.78 -28.01
C GLN A 366 19.40 12.83 -26.92
N GLU A 367 19.19 14.09 -27.30
CA GLU A 367 19.24 15.24 -26.38
C GLU A 367 18.27 15.05 -25.21
N ALA A 368 18.77 15.29 -23.99
CA ALA A 368 17.90 15.33 -22.81
C ALA A 368 17.12 16.64 -22.76
N GLN A 369 15.81 16.55 -22.67
CA GLN A 369 14.94 17.72 -22.55
C GLN A 369 13.92 17.57 -21.43
N GLU A 370 13.50 18.69 -20.88
CA GLU A 370 12.37 18.73 -19.96
C GLU A 370 11.10 18.38 -20.71
N VAL A 371 10.27 17.50 -20.11
CA VAL A 371 9.00 17.08 -20.68
C VAL A 371 7.90 17.06 -19.61
N ARG A 372 6.66 17.12 -20.08
CA ARG A 372 5.46 16.84 -19.29
C ARG A 372 4.77 15.61 -19.87
N LEU A 373 4.47 14.64 -19.00
CA LEU A 373 3.67 13.49 -19.39
C LEU A 373 2.18 13.84 -19.24
N GLY A 374 1.36 13.41 -20.17
CA GLY A 374 -0.09 13.55 -20.08
C GLY A 374 -0.79 12.28 -20.54
N GLY A 375 -1.84 11.87 -19.85
CA GLY A 375 -2.67 10.76 -20.28
C GLY A 375 -3.42 11.08 -21.58
N ARG A 376 -3.50 10.09 -22.49
CA ARG A 376 -4.24 10.22 -23.74
C ARG A 376 -5.57 9.49 -23.71
N ARG A 377 -5.75 8.59 -22.75
CA ARG A 377 -6.97 7.78 -22.59
C ARG A 377 -8.00 8.42 -21.66
N THR A 378 -7.64 9.54 -21.02
CA THR A 378 -8.55 10.38 -20.23
C THR A 378 -8.68 11.75 -20.87
N CYS A 379 -9.73 12.50 -20.52
CA CYS A 379 -9.92 13.89 -20.97
C CYS A 379 -9.72 14.89 -19.84
N ASP A 380 -9.07 14.45 -18.74
CA ASP A 380 -8.88 15.26 -17.56
C ASP A 380 -7.55 16.01 -17.58
N SER A 381 -7.56 17.28 -17.19
CA SER A 381 -6.36 18.12 -17.10
C SER A 381 -5.40 17.69 -16.00
N ASP A 382 -5.89 16.96 -14.99
CA ASP A 382 -5.09 16.46 -13.87
C ASP A 382 -4.31 15.19 -14.19
N ASP A 383 -4.58 14.56 -15.35
CA ASP A 383 -3.82 13.40 -15.84
C ASP A 383 -2.47 13.85 -16.42
N GLN A 384 -1.60 14.34 -15.54
CA GLN A 384 -0.29 14.87 -15.90
C GLN A 384 0.78 14.52 -14.84
N TYR A 385 2.03 14.43 -15.31
CA TYR A 385 3.21 14.21 -14.47
C TYR A 385 4.47 14.83 -15.13
N PRO A 386 5.39 15.51 -14.40
CA PRO A 386 5.22 15.95 -13.01
C PRO A 386 4.04 16.93 -12.86
N ARG A 387 3.55 17.07 -11.64
CA ARG A 387 2.54 18.11 -11.34
C ARG A 387 3.15 19.50 -11.36
N PRO A 388 2.36 20.56 -11.61
CA PRO A 388 2.82 21.93 -11.50
C PRO A 388 3.50 22.19 -10.14
N GLY A 389 4.70 22.73 -10.18
CA GLY A 389 5.53 23.00 -8.99
C GLY A 389 6.44 21.87 -8.55
N GLN A 390 6.31 20.68 -9.10
CA GLN A 390 7.28 19.59 -8.87
C GLN A 390 8.52 19.76 -9.75
N ALA A 391 9.59 19.01 -9.40
CA ALA A 391 10.81 18.96 -10.19
C ALA A 391 10.53 18.48 -11.63
N PRO A 392 11.14 19.12 -12.65
CA PRO A 392 10.93 18.73 -14.04
C PRO A 392 11.43 17.33 -14.31
N LEU A 393 10.72 16.61 -15.20
CA LEU A 393 11.12 15.32 -15.71
C LEU A 393 11.97 15.53 -16.97
N LEU A 394 13.15 14.90 -17.01
CA LEU A 394 14.00 14.87 -18.20
C LEU A 394 13.85 13.52 -18.89
N LEU A 395 13.59 13.55 -20.20
CA LEU A 395 13.58 12.39 -21.10
C LEU A 395 14.30 12.71 -22.41
N PRO A 396 14.68 11.70 -23.20
CA PRO A 396 15.20 11.95 -24.54
C PRO A 396 14.20 12.68 -25.42
N LYS A 397 14.69 13.57 -26.26
CA LYS A 397 13.90 14.20 -27.31
C LYS A 397 13.33 13.13 -28.24
N SER A 398 12.03 13.18 -28.48
CA SER A 398 11.30 12.20 -29.29
C SER A 398 10.17 12.86 -30.03
N ASP A 399 9.85 12.32 -31.21
CA ASP A 399 8.65 12.69 -31.99
C ASP A 399 7.45 11.72 -31.77
N GLY A 400 7.64 10.72 -30.90
CA GLY A 400 6.67 9.67 -30.56
C GLY A 400 7.27 8.26 -30.70
N GLY A 401 6.54 7.25 -30.22
CA GLY A 401 6.99 5.85 -30.23
C GLY A 401 7.99 5.48 -29.12
N LEU A 402 8.41 6.44 -28.29
CA LEU A 402 9.29 6.17 -27.15
C LEU A 402 8.53 5.37 -26.09
N ILE A 403 9.08 4.25 -25.66
CA ILE A 403 8.57 3.49 -24.51
C ILE A 403 9.27 4.00 -23.25
N ILE A 404 8.49 4.34 -22.25
CA ILE A 404 8.98 4.71 -20.92
C ILE A 404 8.59 3.67 -19.89
N ALA A 405 9.49 3.45 -18.94
CA ALA A 405 9.29 2.63 -17.76
C ALA A 405 9.03 3.51 -16.54
N VAL A 406 7.90 3.31 -15.85
CA VAL A 406 7.54 3.98 -14.61
C VAL A 406 7.66 2.97 -13.49
N PHE A 407 8.68 3.11 -12.65
CA PHE A 407 8.98 2.20 -11.56
C PHE A 407 8.32 2.62 -10.23
N GLY A 408 8.27 1.69 -9.28
CA GLY A 408 7.79 1.98 -7.93
C GLY A 408 6.27 1.94 -7.78
N VAL A 409 5.55 1.31 -8.71
CA VAL A 409 4.08 1.33 -8.72
C VAL A 409 3.43 0.16 -7.98
N GLY A 410 4.22 -0.69 -7.32
CA GLY A 410 3.72 -1.88 -6.63
C GLY A 410 2.93 -1.62 -5.35
N ALA A 411 3.05 -0.42 -4.75
CA ALA A 411 2.35 -0.05 -3.53
C ALA A 411 1.29 1.02 -3.80
N TYR A 412 0.08 0.79 -3.35
CA TYR A 412 -1.10 1.67 -3.37
C TYR A 412 -1.70 1.94 -4.75
N GLN A 413 -0.93 2.09 -5.80
CA GLN A 413 -1.36 2.63 -7.10
C GLN A 413 -2.61 1.92 -7.66
N SER A 414 -2.51 0.70 -8.12
CA SER A 414 -3.66 -0.07 -8.63
C SER A 414 -4.70 -0.35 -7.53
N MET A 415 -4.29 -0.40 -6.26
CA MET A 415 -5.19 -0.61 -5.12
C MET A 415 -6.05 0.63 -4.86
N LEU A 416 -5.48 1.83 -4.89
CA LEU A 416 -6.21 3.10 -4.75
C LEU A 416 -7.10 3.38 -5.96
N ALA A 417 -6.66 3.01 -7.16
CA ALA A 417 -7.47 3.12 -8.38
C ALA A 417 -8.69 2.18 -8.37
N GLY A 418 -8.72 1.16 -7.49
CA GLY A 418 -9.83 0.22 -7.42
C GLY A 418 -9.71 -0.92 -8.42
N LYS A 419 -8.66 -1.72 -8.29
CA LYS A 419 -8.36 -2.86 -9.17
C LYS A 419 -9.59 -3.74 -9.45
N GLY A 420 -9.82 -4.07 -10.72
CA GLY A 420 -10.98 -4.84 -11.19
C GLY A 420 -12.25 -3.99 -11.37
N GLY A 421 -12.23 -2.71 -11.00
CA GLY A 421 -13.35 -1.79 -11.09
C GLY A 421 -13.47 -1.07 -12.43
N ALA A 422 -14.35 -0.07 -12.47
CA ALA A 422 -14.46 0.87 -13.59
C ALA A 422 -13.68 2.14 -13.24
N HIS A 423 -12.70 2.48 -14.06
CA HIS A 423 -11.84 3.62 -13.82
C HIS A 423 -12.33 4.90 -14.51
N HIS A 424 -11.73 6.03 -14.14
CA HIS A 424 -12.06 7.33 -14.75
C HIS A 424 -11.94 7.31 -16.27
N CYS A 425 -12.88 7.97 -16.95
CA CYS A 425 -13.05 7.94 -18.41
C CYS A 425 -13.17 6.53 -19.01
N LEU A 426 -13.57 5.53 -18.20
CA LEU A 426 -13.66 4.13 -18.59
C LEU A 426 -12.33 3.58 -19.16
N ASN A 427 -11.20 4.14 -18.72
CA ASN A 427 -9.89 3.64 -19.11
C ASN A 427 -9.72 2.21 -18.58
N PRO A 428 -9.46 1.20 -19.45
CA PRO A 428 -9.30 -0.17 -19.00
C PRO A 428 -8.02 -0.35 -18.19
N GLU A 429 -8.02 -1.30 -17.26
CA GLU A 429 -6.78 -1.78 -16.68
C GLU A 429 -5.89 -2.36 -17.78
N MET A 430 -4.61 -2.00 -17.74
CA MET A 430 -3.68 -2.47 -18.76
C MET A 430 -3.38 -3.98 -18.58
N LYS A 431 -2.90 -4.60 -19.66
CA LYS A 431 -2.38 -5.96 -19.62
C LYS A 431 -1.32 -6.06 -18.52
N ARG A 432 -1.27 -7.20 -17.82
CA ARG A 432 -0.34 -7.44 -16.72
C ARG A 432 0.44 -8.73 -16.94
N VAL A 433 1.75 -8.64 -16.79
CA VAL A 433 2.66 -9.80 -16.74
C VAL A 433 3.11 -9.98 -15.30
N ILE A 434 2.76 -11.11 -14.71
CA ILE A 434 3.09 -11.49 -13.34
C ILE A 434 4.15 -12.57 -13.41
N ILE A 435 5.30 -12.31 -12.80
CA ILE A 435 6.42 -13.22 -12.71
C ILE A 435 6.55 -13.66 -11.27
N GLU A 436 6.32 -14.95 -11.04
CA GLU A 436 6.36 -15.59 -9.72
C GLU A 436 7.51 -16.61 -9.68
N GLN A 437 7.99 -16.93 -8.49
CA GLN A 437 8.96 -17.99 -8.29
C GLN A 437 8.27 -19.27 -7.85
N ASP A 438 8.52 -20.37 -8.57
CA ASP A 438 8.09 -21.73 -8.21
C ASP A 438 9.35 -22.61 -8.09
N GLY A 439 9.77 -22.87 -6.86
CA GLY A 439 11.05 -23.49 -6.58
C GLY A 439 12.21 -22.64 -7.11
N GLU A 440 13.04 -23.23 -8.00
CA GLU A 440 14.17 -22.52 -8.64
C GLU A 440 13.79 -21.83 -9.97
N GLN A 441 12.54 -22.00 -10.44
CA GLN A 441 12.09 -21.51 -11.73
C GLN A 441 11.23 -20.25 -11.60
N LEU A 442 11.34 -19.36 -12.60
CA LEU A 442 10.42 -18.26 -12.79
C LEU A 442 9.24 -18.70 -13.67
N VAL A 443 8.04 -18.48 -13.19
CA VAL A 443 6.79 -18.76 -13.90
C VAL A 443 6.12 -17.44 -14.26
N THR A 444 5.70 -17.33 -15.52
CA THR A 444 5.04 -16.12 -16.02
C THR A 444 3.56 -16.38 -16.25
N ARG A 445 2.72 -15.49 -15.72
CA ARG A 445 1.27 -15.47 -15.95
C ARG A 445 0.85 -14.14 -16.56
N VAL A 446 0.07 -14.19 -17.63
CA VAL A 446 -0.42 -12.99 -18.33
C VAL A 446 -1.90 -12.77 -18.02
N VAL A 447 -2.23 -11.61 -17.49
CA VAL A 447 -3.60 -11.12 -17.33
C VAL A 447 -3.86 -10.13 -18.46
N GLN A 448 -4.89 -10.39 -19.27
CA GLN A 448 -5.22 -9.53 -20.41
C GLN A 448 -5.77 -8.17 -19.95
N GLU A 449 -5.69 -7.17 -20.82
CA GLU A 449 -6.32 -5.87 -20.62
C GLU A 449 -7.81 -6.05 -20.28
N GLN A 450 -8.31 -5.21 -19.38
CA GLN A 450 -9.71 -5.25 -18.97
C GLN A 450 -10.64 -5.07 -20.16
N SER A 451 -11.54 -6.02 -20.37
CA SER A 451 -12.48 -6.00 -21.49
C SER A 451 -13.66 -5.06 -21.23
N LEU A 452 -14.27 -4.56 -22.31
CA LEU A 452 -15.50 -3.78 -22.24
C LEU A 452 -16.60 -4.51 -21.46
N SER A 453 -16.70 -5.83 -21.59
CA SER A 453 -17.68 -6.64 -20.86
C SER A 453 -17.47 -6.59 -19.34
N GLN A 454 -16.22 -6.62 -18.89
CA GLN A 454 -15.88 -6.48 -17.45
C GLN A 454 -16.24 -5.08 -16.94
N ILE A 455 -15.92 -4.04 -17.70
CA ILE A 455 -16.28 -2.64 -17.36
C ILE A 455 -17.80 -2.49 -17.27
N MET A 456 -18.53 -2.99 -18.28
CA MET A 456 -20.00 -2.95 -18.29
C MET A 456 -20.61 -3.68 -17.11
N THR A 457 -20.04 -4.84 -16.73
CA THR A 457 -20.48 -5.61 -15.55
C THR A 457 -20.26 -4.84 -14.26
N ALA A 458 -19.08 -4.24 -14.08
CA ALA A 458 -18.75 -3.44 -12.93
C ALA A 458 -19.69 -2.23 -12.75
N LEU A 459 -20.17 -1.66 -13.86
CA LEU A 459 -21.10 -0.53 -13.90
C LEU A 459 -22.59 -0.93 -13.87
N GLY A 460 -22.89 -2.23 -13.83
CA GLY A 460 -24.27 -2.71 -13.80
C GLY A 460 -24.99 -2.69 -15.17
N TYR A 461 -24.26 -2.55 -16.27
CA TYR A 461 -24.83 -2.73 -17.60
C TYR A 461 -25.07 -4.22 -17.85
N THR A 462 -26.29 -4.66 -17.72
CA THR A 462 -26.69 -6.03 -18.00
C THR A 462 -27.20 -6.18 -19.42
N THR A 463 -26.91 -7.29 -20.09
CA THR A 463 -27.51 -7.64 -21.38
C THR A 463 -29.01 -7.84 -21.23
N GLU A 464 -29.78 -7.67 -22.33
CA GLU A 464 -31.24 -7.94 -22.30
C GLU A 464 -31.54 -9.40 -21.88
N THR A 465 -30.68 -10.33 -22.24
CA THR A 465 -30.78 -11.75 -21.84
C THR A 465 -30.64 -11.92 -20.33
N GLU A 466 -29.69 -11.24 -19.70
CA GLU A 466 -29.50 -11.24 -18.25
C GLU A 466 -30.64 -10.51 -17.55
N ARG A 467 -31.12 -9.38 -18.08
CA ARG A 467 -32.32 -8.68 -17.57
C ARG A 467 -33.56 -9.58 -17.63
N ALA A 468 -33.73 -10.33 -18.70
CA ALA A 468 -34.82 -11.29 -18.83
C ALA A 468 -34.68 -12.46 -17.85
N ARG A 469 -33.46 -12.95 -17.61
CA ARG A 469 -33.15 -13.97 -16.60
C ARG A 469 -33.44 -13.47 -15.20
N ILE A 470 -32.96 -12.27 -14.84
CA ILE A 470 -33.22 -11.62 -13.55
C ILE A 470 -34.73 -11.43 -13.35
N ARG A 471 -35.45 -10.94 -14.36
CA ARG A 471 -36.91 -10.80 -14.29
C ARG A 471 -37.62 -12.14 -14.09
N ARG A 472 -37.17 -13.23 -14.72
CA ARG A 472 -37.71 -14.59 -14.52
C ARG A 472 -37.38 -15.15 -13.13
N THR A 473 -36.21 -14.84 -12.59
CA THR A 473 -35.80 -15.29 -11.24
C THR A 473 -36.49 -14.50 -10.14
N LEU A 474 -36.80 -13.21 -10.39
CA LEU A 474 -37.52 -12.31 -9.50
C LEU A 474 -39.03 -12.32 -9.72
N ALA A 475 -39.54 -13.01 -10.76
CA ALA A 475 -40.98 -13.22 -10.91
C ALA A 475 -41.50 -14.04 -9.72
N PRO A 476 -42.57 -13.62 -9.04
CA PRO A 476 -42.83 -14.01 -7.67
C PRO A 476 -43.20 -15.48 -7.53
N ARG A 477 -42.35 -16.24 -6.82
CA ARG A 477 -42.75 -17.48 -6.13
C ARG A 477 -43.36 -17.20 -4.74
N VAL A 478 -43.73 -15.95 -4.47
CA VAL A 478 -44.37 -15.58 -3.19
C VAL A 478 -45.77 -15.09 -3.45
N ARG A 479 -46.77 -15.94 -3.19
CA ARG A 479 -48.09 -15.46 -2.80
C ARG A 479 -47.88 -14.64 -1.54
N ARG A 480 -47.89 -13.31 -1.66
CA ARG A 480 -47.91 -12.43 -0.49
C ARG A 480 -49.31 -12.48 0.09
N PRO A 481 -49.48 -12.65 1.42
CA PRO A 481 -50.71 -12.24 2.08
C PRO A 481 -50.84 -10.73 1.93
N ASP A 482 -52.05 -10.26 1.66
CA ASP A 482 -52.41 -8.85 1.55
C ASP A 482 -52.19 -8.12 2.89
N VAL A 483 -50.99 -7.59 3.10
CA VAL A 483 -50.77 -6.54 4.15
C VAL A 483 -49.62 -5.67 3.69
N TRP A 484 -49.86 -4.36 3.71
CA TRP A 484 -48.95 -3.23 3.44
C TRP A 484 -48.94 -2.70 2.00
N ARG A 485 -50.05 -2.04 1.61
CA ARG A 485 -49.97 -0.91 0.68
C ARG A 485 -49.88 0.37 1.50
N SER A 486 -48.68 0.85 1.82
CA SER A 486 -48.45 2.26 2.10
C SER A 486 -48.06 2.95 0.80
N THR A 487 -49.03 3.53 0.13
CA THR A 487 -48.81 4.48 -0.95
C THR A 487 -48.26 5.76 -0.33
N VAL A 488 -46.94 5.97 -0.40
CA VAL A 488 -46.36 7.32 -0.24
C VAL A 488 -46.77 8.12 -1.48
N ARG A 489 -47.86 8.89 -1.37
CA ARG A 489 -48.17 9.94 -2.35
C ARG A 489 -47.16 11.05 -2.16
N VAL A 490 -46.21 11.17 -3.06
CA VAL A 490 -45.43 12.39 -3.22
C VAL A 490 -46.35 13.42 -3.86
N THR A 491 -46.85 14.34 -3.06
CA THR A 491 -47.60 15.51 -3.56
C THR A 491 -46.58 16.50 -4.11
N PRO A 492 -46.70 16.98 -5.37
CA PRO A 492 -45.83 18.01 -5.88
C PRO A 492 -46.08 19.31 -5.12
N GLN A 493 -45.09 19.82 -4.40
CA GLN A 493 -45.15 21.18 -3.86
C GLN A 493 -45.14 22.16 -5.01
N ARG A 494 -46.23 22.97 -5.11
CA ARG A 494 -46.28 24.11 -6.02
C ARG A 494 -45.20 25.11 -5.61
N ARG A 495 -44.31 25.43 -6.56
CA ARG A 495 -43.38 26.56 -6.45
C ARG A 495 -44.20 27.85 -6.38
N THR A 496 -44.03 28.59 -5.30
CA THR A 496 -44.37 30.03 -5.26
C THR A 496 -43.18 30.80 -5.80
N PRO A 497 -43.42 31.81 -6.68
CA PRO A 497 -42.34 32.67 -7.16
C PRO A 497 -42.04 33.76 -6.15
N ASN A 498 -40.75 34.16 -6.09
CA ASN A 498 -40.18 35.37 -5.50
C ASN A 498 -39.79 35.34 -4.01
N ALA A 499 -38.46 35.13 -3.81
CA ALA A 499 -37.71 35.90 -2.82
C ALA A 499 -36.26 36.11 -3.31
N PRO A 500 -35.64 37.29 -3.14
CA PRO A 500 -34.38 37.64 -3.74
C PRO A 500 -33.19 37.10 -2.93
N TRP A 501 -32.10 36.78 -3.66
CA TRP A 501 -30.81 36.44 -3.08
C TRP A 501 -30.17 37.66 -2.42
N ILE A 502 -29.92 37.60 -1.13
CA ILE A 502 -29.01 38.53 -0.45
C ILE A 502 -27.68 37.79 -0.24
N LEU A 503 -26.67 38.25 -0.97
CA LEU A 503 -25.28 37.98 -0.67
C LEU A 503 -24.90 38.85 0.57
N SER A 504 -24.35 38.22 1.61
CA SER A 504 -23.58 38.94 2.62
C SER A 504 -22.31 38.14 2.95
N SER A 505 -21.22 38.78 2.61
CA SER A 505 -19.82 38.73 3.06
C SER A 505 -19.34 37.54 3.89
#